data_ad0cf2cf332cb195a3054a81b0c6ea8d
#
_entry.id   ad0cf2cf332cb195a3054a81b0c6ea8d
#
_cell.length_a   1.000
_cell.length_b   1.000
_cell.length_c   1.000
_cell.angle_alpha   90.00
_cell.angle_beta   90.00
_cell.angle_gamma   90.00
#
_symmetry.space_group_name_H-M   'P 1'
#
loop_
_entity.id
_entity.type
_entity.pdbx_description
1 polymer ?
#
loop_
_entity_poly.entity_id
_entity_poly.type
_entity_poly.pdbx_seq_one_letter_code
_entity_poly.pdbx_strand_id
1 'polypeptide(L)'
;MRLDDLDVALLTALHDRPRAGDLELSRVTGVARGTVTARLRRMEDAGVVTGHGPEVDVGAAGFGVQAFVTLEIAQGALDDVHRDLAAIPGVLEAHATTGSGDVLCRVAAGSHEELQQTLLAIDRSSCVRRSTSVIALSCLVPWRTLPLLHSSVAERARRPR
;
A
#
# COMPACT_ATOMS: atom_id res chain seq x y z
N MET A 1 9.28 -4.44 14.33
CA MET A 1 8.40 -4.95 15.42
C MET A 1 7.92 -6.34 15.09
N ARG A 2 7.63 -7.20 16.08
CA ARG A 2 7.04 -8.53 15.87
C ARG A 2 5.63 -8.54 16.45
N LEU A 3 4.63 -8.89 15.62
CA LEU A 3 3.23 -8.97 16.03
C LEU A 3 2.93 -10.31 16.70
N ASP A 4 2.04 -10.31 17.70
CA ASP A 4 1.48 -11.50 18.35
C ASP A 4 -0.02 -11.67 17.99
N ASP A 5 -0.66 -12.72 18.52
CA ASP A 5 -2.08 -13.02 18.26
C ASP A 5 -3.00 -11.88 18.63
N LEU A 6 -2.73 -11.19 19.74
CA LEU A 6 -3.54 -10.05 20.18
C LEU A 6 -3.38 -8.85 19.25
N ASP A 7 -2.17 -8.57 18.77
CA ASP A 7 -1.92 -7.50 17.81
C ASP A 7 -2.71 -7.75 16.51
N VAL A 8 -2.66 -8.99 15.99
CA VAL A 8 -3.41 -9.34 14.76
C VAL A 8 -4.91 -9.31 15.00
N ALA A 9 -5.40 -9.73 16.17
CA ALA A 9 -6.81 -9.62 16.52
C ALA A 9 -7.28 -8.16 16.59
N LEU A 10 -6.47 -7.26 17.15
CA LEU A 10 -6.76 -5.82 17.19
C LEU A 10 -6.78 -5.20 15.79
N LEU A 11 -5.82 -5.54 14.93
CA LEU A 11 -5.78 -5.07 13.55
C LEU A 11 -6.98 -5.56 12.74
N THR A 12 -7.41 -6.82 12.96
CA THR A 12 -8.61 -7.39 12.34
C THR A 12 -9.86 -6.64 12.81
N ALA A 13 -9.99 -6.41 14.12
CA ALA A 13 -11.14 -5.68 14.66
C ALA A 13 -11.21 -4.23 14.15
N LEU A 14 -10.07 -3.55 13.97
CA LEU A 14 -10.00 -2.21 13.37
C LEU A 14 -10.37 -2.23 11.88
N HIS A 15 -9.92 -3.24 11.13
CA HIS A 15 -10.27 -3.39 9.73
C HIS A 15 -11.79 -3.58 9.54
N ASP A 16 -12.40 -4.47 10.34
CA ASP A 16 -13.83 -4.75 10.28
C ASP A 16 -14.69 -3.59 10.80
N ARG A 17 -14.12 -2.78 11.70
CA ARG A 17 -14.79 -1.65 12.36
C ARG A 17 -13.86 -0.43 12.43
N PRO A 18 -13.67 0.27 11.29
CA PRO A 18 -12.68 1.35 11.19
C PRO A 18 -12.93 2.54 12.12
N ARG A 19 -14.15 2.64 12.71
CA ARG A 19 -14.55 3.71 13.65
C ARG A 19 -14.63 3.24 15.10
N ALA A 20 -14.24 1.99 15.39
CA ALA A 20 -14.25 1.45 16.73
C ALA A 20 -13.25 2.19 17.62
N GLY A 21 -13.71 2.68 18.78
CA GLY A 21 -12.83 3.21 19.81
C GLY A 21 -12.29 2.10 20.72
N ASP A 22 -11.30 2.43 21.56
CA ASP A 22 -10.63 1.50 22.47
C ASP A 22 -11.58 0.65 23.33
N LEU A 23 -12.73 1.21 23.74
CA LEU A 23 -13.72 0.50 24.54
C LEU A 23 -14.41 -0.60 23.73
N GLU A 24 -14.72 -0.35 22.48
CA GLU A 24 -15.33 -1.34 21.59
C GLU A 24 -14.33 -2.44 21.24
N LEU A 25 -13.09 -2.05 20.90
CA LEU A 25 -11.99 -2.98 20.65
C LEU A 25 -11.70 -3.87 21.87
N SER A 26 -11.73 -3.31 23.08
CA SER A 26 -11.63 -4.04 24.36
C SER A 26 -12.70 -5.13 24.49
N ARG A 27 -13.95 -4.80 24.13
CA ARG A 27 -15.06 -5.78 24.16
C ARG A 27 -14.90 -6.89 23.12
N VAL A 28 -14.47 -6.52 21.92
CA VAL A 28 -14.30 -7.48 20.81
C VAL A 28 -13.14 -8.43 21.07
N THR A 29 -12.03 -7.94 21.61
CA THR A 29 -10.81 -8.73 21.83
C THR A 29 -10.75 -9.37 23.23
N GLY A 30 -11.65 -9.00 24.14
CA GLY A 30 -11.71 -9.55 25.50
C GLY A 30 -10.58 -9.09 26.42
N VAL A 31 -9.87 -8.00 26.08
CA VAL A 31 -8.75 -7.48 26.91
C VAL A 31 -9.09 -6.10 27.50
N ALA A 32 -8.39 -5.71 28.57
CA ALA A 32 -8.60 -4.42 29.20
C ALA A 32 -8.34 -3.24 28.23
N ARG A 33 -9.12 -2.16 28.34
CA ARG A 33 -8.99 -0.96 27.52
C ARG A 33 -7.56 -0.39 27.49
N GLY A 34 -6.90 -0.35 28.66
CA GLY A 34 -5.50 0.11 28.74
C GLY A 34 -4.53 -0.75 27.95
N THR A 35 -4.79 -2.07 27.84
CA THR A 35 -4.02 -2.98 27.00
C THR A 35 -4.23 -2.67 25.52
N VAL A 36 -5.47 -2.40 25.10
CA VAL A 36 -5.79 -1.98 23.72
C VAL A 36 -5.01 -0.72 23.36
N THR A 37 -5.18 0.35 24.17
CA THR A 37 -4.49 1.63 23.94
C THR A 37 -2.97 1.47 23.84
N ALA A 38 -2.37 0.71 24.78
CA ALA A 38 -0.91 0.48 24.78
C ALA A 38 -0.44 -0.31 23.54
N ARG A 39 -1.23 -1.30 23.10
CA ARG A 39 -0.90 -2.12 21.91
C ARG A 39 -1.03 -1.32 20.61
N LEU A 40 -2.10 -0.55 20.46
CA LEU A 40 -2.30 0.30 19.28
C LEU A 40 -1.16 1.32 19.17
N ARG A 41 -0.88 2.05 20.25
CA ARG A 41 0.23 3.02 20.28
C ARG A 41 1.57 2.38 19.93
N ARG A 42 1.87 1.20 20.46
CA ARG A 42 3.10 0.46 20.10
C ARG A 42 3.18 0.14 18.62
N MET A 43 2.04 -0.23 17.98
CA MET A 43 1.97 -0.52 16.54
C MET A 43 2.10 0.75 15.70
N GLU A 44 1.53 1.86 16.16
CA GLU A 44 1.68 3.20 15.54
C GLU A 44 3.14 3.68 15.63
N ASP A 45 3.73 3.66 16.81
CA ASP A 45 5.13 4.07 17.05
C ASP A 45 6.13 3.22 16.23
N ALA A 46 5.78 1.96 15.95
CA ALA A 46 6.58 1.06 15.14
C ALA A 46 6.29 1.15 13.62
N GLY A 47 5.37 2.04 13.20
CA GLY A 47 4.98 2.20 11.80
C GLY A 47 4.22 1.01 11.21
N VAL A 48 3.67 0.11 12.04
CA VAL A 48 2.80 -0.99 11.59
C VAL A 48 1.41 -0.46 11.22
N VAL A 49 0.88 0.44 12.04
CA VAL A 49 -0.31 1.24 11.72
C VAL A 49 0.19 2.56 11.17
N THR A 50 -0.03 2.80 9.89
CA THR A 50 0.51 3.96 9.17
C THR A 50 -0.50 5.11 9.05
N GLY A 51 -1.74 4.90 9.51
CA GLY A 51 -2.78 5.93 9.50
C GLY A 51 -4.16 5.36 9.81
N HIS A 52 -5.10 6.27 9.99
CA HIS A 52 -6.52 5.98 10.24
C HIS A 52 -7.42 6.61 9.16
N GLY A 53 -6.85 6.88 7.98
CA GLY A 53 -7.59 7.40 6.84
C GLY A 53 -8.53 6.34 6.24
N PRO A 54 -9.56 6.75 5.50
CA PRO A 54 -10.41 5.82 4.76
C PRO A 54 -9.61 5.14 3.65
N GLU A 55 -9.92 3.88 3.40
CA GLU A 55 -9.52 3.24 2.15
C GLU A 55 -10.39 3.80 1.02
N VAL A 56 -9.75 4.22 -0.07
CA VAL A 56 -10.42 4.81 -1.23
C VAL A 56 -10.28 3.87 -2.42
N ASP A 57 -11.41 3.42 -2.95
CA ASP A 57 -11.46 2.74 -4.24
C ASP A 57 -11.31 3.77 -5.36
N VAL A 58 -10.15 3.77 -6.00
CA VAL A 58 -9.80 4.73 -7.07
C VAL A 58 -10.72 4.56 -8.28
N GLY A 59 -11.14 3.32 -8.59
CA GLY A 59 -12.07 3.03 -9.69
C GLY A 59 -13.46 3.59 -9.41
N ALA A 60 -14.01 3.37 -8.21
CA ALA A 60 -15.27 3.93 -7.77
C ALA A 60 -15.23 5.47 -7.65
N ALA A 61 -14.05 6.04 -7.41
CA ALA A 61 -13.82 7.49 -7.40
C ALA A 61 -13.71 8.11 -8.81
N GLY A 62 -13.89 7.32 -9.88
CA GLY A 62 -13.89 7.79 -11.26
C GLY A 62 -12.57 7.52 -12.03
N PHE A 63 -11.54 6.94 -11.40
CA PHE A 63 -10.26 6.63 -12.03
C PHE A 63 -10.17 5.14 -12.38
N GLY A 64 -11.07 4.70 -13.28
CA GLY A 64 -11.23 3.27 -13.62
C GLY A 64 -10.14 2.71 -14.54
N VAL A 65 -9.36 3.56 -15.23
CA VAL A 65 -8.27 3.11 -16.11
C VAL A 65 -6.98 3.05 -15.31
N GLN A 66 -6.47 1.86 -15.08
CA GLN A 66 -5.23 1.65 -14.31
C GLN A 66 -4.17 0.95 -15.16
N ALA A 67 -2.90 1.27 -14.92
CA ALA A 67 -1.77 0.62 -15.57
C ALA A 67 -0.59 0.46 -14.61
N PHE A 68 0.24 -0.54 -14.92
CA PHE A 68 1.58 -0.67 -14.34
C PHE A 68 2.61 -0.20 -15.36
N VAL A 69 3.54 0.62 -14.92
CA VAL A 69 4.57 1.23 -15.77
C VAL A 69 5.93 0.85 -15.22
N THR A 70 6.72 0.16 -16.03
CA THR A 70 8.12 -0.18 -15.74
C THR A 70 9.01 0.87 -16.38
N LEU A 71 9.94 1.44 -15.61
CA LEU A 71 10.87 2.47 -16.06
C LEU A 71 12.31 1.94 -16.02
N GLU A 72 13.06 2.24 -17.06
CA GLU A 72 14.52 2.20 -17.08
C GLU A 72 15.01 3.64 -16.89
N ILE A 73 15.89 3.87 -15.90
CA ILE A 73 16.34 5.21 -15.53
C ILE A 73 17.85 5.39 -15.77
N ALA A 74 18.30 6.63 -15.75
CA ALA A 74 19.72 6.93 -15.77
C ALA A 74 20.38 6.47 -14.47
N GLN A 75 21.64 6.02 -14.56
CA GLN A 75 22.37 5.57 -13.38
C GLN A 75 22.50 6.68 -12.33
N GLY A 76 22.14 6.38 -11.08
CA GLY A 76 22.20 7.33 -9.98
C GLY A 76 21.04 8.33 -9.93
N ALA A 77 20.05 8.25 -10.83
CA ALA A 77 18.94 9.21 -10.93
C ALA A 77 17.72 8.88 -10.07
N LEU A 78 17.82 7.95 -9.11
CA LEU A 78 16.65 7.46 -8.36
C LEU A 78 15.95 8.58 -7.56
N ASP A 79 16.72 9.50 -6.95
CA ASP A 79 16.15 10.61 -6.15
C ASP A 79 15.44 11.64 -7.05
N ASP A 80 15.96 11.89 -8.25
CA ASP A 80 15.34 12.81 -9.21
C ASP A 80 14.04 12.20 -9.76
N VAL A 81 14.08 10.92 -10.14
CA VAL A 81 12.88 10.17 -10.58
C VAL A 81 11.82 10.12 -9.47
N HIS A 82 12.22 9.90 -8.21
CA HIS A 82 11.28 9.95 -7.08
C HIS A 82 10.55 11.31 -7.03
N ARG A 83 11.29 12.41 -7.14
CA ARG A 83 10.73 13.77 -7.11
C ARG A 83 9.77 14.02 -8.27
N ASP A 84 10.18 13.61 -9.49
CA ASP A 84 9.39 13.79 -10.69
C ASP A 84 8.08 12.98 -10.64
N LEU A 85 8.16 11.71 -10.23
CA LEU A 85 6.99 10.84 -10.10
C LEU A 85 6.02 11.31 -9.00
N ALA A 86 6.54 11.78 -7.87
CA ALA A 86 5.73 12.29 -6.76
C ALA A 86 4.94 13.56 -7.14
N ALA A 87 5.38 14.30 -8.17
CA ALA A 87 4.70 15.47 -8.68
C ALA A 87 3.55 15.14 -9.67
N ILE A 88 3.42 13.89 -10.11
CA ILE A 88 2.40 13.46 -11.07
C ILE A 88 1.21 12.87 -10.33
N PRO A 89 0.03 13.53 -10.27
CA PRO A 89 -1.12 13.07 -9.48
C PRO A 89 -1.63 11.69 -9.89
N GLY A 90 -1.49 11.31 -11.16
CA GLY A 90 -1.90 9.98 -11.65
C GLY A 90 -0.98 8.83 -11.20
N VAL A 91 0.19 9.10 -10.62
CA VAL A 91 1.08 8.09 -10.04
C VAL A 91 0.63 7.80 -8.61
N LEU A 92 0.10 6.60 -8.37
CA LEU A 92 -0.42 6.19 -7.06
C LEU A 92 0.68 5.65 -6.14
N GLU A 93 1.63 4.92 -6.72
CA GLU A 93 2.78 4.32 -6.03
C GLU A 93 3.93 4.09 -7.01
N ALA A 94 5.15 4.09 -6.50
CA ALA A 94 6.34 3.76 -7.25
C ALA A 94 7.35 3.01 -6.36
N HIS A 95 7.97 1.98 -6.91
CA HIS A 95 8.92 1.12 -6.20
C HIS A 95 10.19 0.97 -7.02
N ALA A 96 11.36 1.16 -6.39
CA ALA A 96 12.60 0.70 -6.97
C ALA A 96 12.60 -0.83 -7.01
N THR A 97 12.97 -1.41 -8.15
CA THR A 97 12.89 -2.85 -8.40
C THR A 97 14.23 -3.43 -8.82
N THR A 98 14.35 -4.75 -8.70
CA THR A 98 15.42 -5.53 -9.30
C THR A 98 14.91 -6.18 -10.57
N GLY A 99 15.76 -6.41 -11.57
CA GLY A 99 15.41 -7.12 -12.82
C GLY A 99 15.51 -6.25 -14.07
N SER A 100 14.56 -6.39 -14.99
CA SER A 100 14.58 -5.74 -16.31
C SER A 100 14.22 -4.26 -16.30
N GLY A 101 13.74 -3.73 -15.17
CA GLY A 101 13.43 -2.33 -15.00
C GLY A 101 13.88 -1.85 -13.63
N ASP A 102 14.16 -0.55 -13.51
CA ASP A 102 14.68 0.08 -12.30
C ASP A 102 13.57 0.53 -11.36
N VAL A 103 12.42 0.96 -11.93
CA VAL A 103 11.26 1.44 -11.16
C VAL A 103 9.97 0.84 -11.72
N LEU A 104 9.08 0.41 -10.83
CA LEU A 104 7.71 0.00 -11.15
C LEU A 104 6.74 1.00 -10.53
N CYS A 105 5.87 1.59 -11.37
CA CYS A 105 4.82 2.49 -10.94
C CYS A 105 3.45 1.86 -11.14
N ARG A 106 2.49 2.22 -10.28
CA ARG A 106 1.07 2.03 -10.50
C ARG A 106 0.44 3.39 -10.79
N VAL A 107 -0.29 3.50 -11.89
CA VAL A 107 -0.93 4.73 -12.32
C VAL A 107 -2.44 4.53 -12.48
N ALA A 108 -3.22 5.60 -12.28
CA ALA A 108 -4.66 5.60 -12.52
C ALA A 108 -5.10 6.89 -13.22
N ALA A 109 -6.16 6.77 -14.01
CA ALA A 109 -6.77 7.86 -14.77
C ALA A 109 -8.26 7.62 -14.95
N GLY A 110 -9.03 8.69 -15.20
CA GLY A 110 -10.46 8.62 -15.48
C GLY A 110 -10.77 8.14 -16.91
N SER A 111 -9.81 8.29 -17.83
CA SER A 111 -9.95 7.87 -19.22
C SER A 111 -8.62 7.40 -19.82
N HIS A 112 -8.67 6.77 -20.99
CA HIS A 112 -7.45 6.39 -21.72
C HIS A 112 -6.66 7.62 -22.19
N GLU A 113 -7.32 8.73 -22.48
CA GLU A 113 -6.66 9.99 -22.85
C GLU A 113 -5.89 10.57 -21.66
N GLU A 114 -6.50 10.60 -20.47
CA GLU A 114 -5.83 11.00 -19.23
C GLU A 114 -4.68 10.07 -18.87
N LEU A 115 -4.84 8.75 -19.07
CA LEU A 115 -3.74 7.80 -18.90
C LEU A 115 -2.58 8.14 -19.83
N GLN A 116 -2.86 8.43 -21.10
CA GLN A 116 -1.82 8.84 -22.05
C GLN A 116 -1.10 10.11 -21.59
N GLN A 117 -1.83 11.12 -21.07
CA GLN A 117 -1.20 12.33 -20.53
C GLN A 117 -0.30 12.01 -19.32
N THR A 118 -0.73 11.11 -18.44
CA THR A 118 0.07 10.66 -17.31
C THR A 118 1.36 9.96 -17.78
N LEU A 119 1.28 9.06 -18.76
CA LEU A 119 2.45 8.40 -19.34
C LEU A 119 3.42 9.38 -19.99
N LEU A 120 2.88 10.35 -20.76
CA LEU A 120 3.70 11.42 -21.34
C LEU A 120 4.35 12.31 -20.27
N ALA A 121 3.69 12.54 -19.15
CA ALA A 121 4.27 13.27 -18.03
C ALA A 121 5.45 12.51 -17.40
N ILE A 122 5.34 11.20 -17.26
CA ILE A 122 6.44 10.33 -16.80
C ILE A 122 7.62 10.37 -17.78
N ASP A 123 7.35 10.25 -19.08
CA ASP A 123 8.38 10.24 -20.14
C ASP A 123 9.09 11.58 -20.33
N ARG A 124 8.50 12.69 -19.82
CA ARG A 124 9.16 14.01 -19.82
C ARG A 124 10.28 14.15 -18.78
N SER A 125 10.35 13.24 -17.80
CA SER A 125 11.49 13.22 -16.89
C SER A 125 12.77 12.91 -17.67
N SER A 126 13.74 13.80 -17.58
CA SER A 126 15.04 13.62 -18.26
C SER A 126 15.82 12.41 -17.75
N CYS A 127 15.40 11.86 -16.61
CA CYS A 127 16.01 10.70 -15.97
C CYS A 127 15.44 9.38 -16.47
N VAL A 128 14.26 9.38 -17.11
CA VAL A 128 13.63 8.19 -17.70
C VAL A 128 14.20 7.96 -19.08
N ARG A 129 14.79 6.79 -19.31
CA ARG A 129 15.35 6.37 -20.60
C ARG A 129 14.33 5.62 -21.44
N ARG A 130 13.51 4.82 -20.77
CA ARG A 130 12.48 3.99 -21.39
C ARG A 130 11.36 3.72 -20.41
N SER A 131 10.13 3.73 -20.90
CA SER A 131 8.96 3.27 -20.18
C SER A 131 8.27 2.13 -20.92
N THR A 132 7.67 1.22 -20.17
CA THR A 132 6.81 0.14 -20.69
C THR A 132 5.57 0.07 -19.82
N SER A 133 4.39 0.28 -20.41
CA SER A 133 3.13 0.27 -19.70
C SER A 133 2.29 -0.96 -20.03
N VAL A 134 1.60 -1.49 -19.02
CA VAL A 134 0.64 -2.58 -19.13
C VAL A 134 -0.67 -2.14 -18.46
N ILE A 135 -1.75 -2.08 -19.24
CA ILE A 135 -3.06 -1.73 -18.71
C ILE A 135 -3.61 -2.90 -17.89
N ALA A 136 -4.05 -2.63 -16.67
CA ALA A 136 -4.73 -3.60 -15.83
C ALA A 136 -6.19 -3.72 -16.26
N LEU A 137 -6.58 -4.91 -16.76
CA LEU A 137 -7.96 -5.16 -17.20
C LEU A 137 -8.92 -5.33 -16.00
N SER A 138 -8.44 -5.97 -14.94
CA SER A 138 -9.21 -6.18 -13.71
C SER A 138 -8.27 -6.44 -12.53
N CYS A 139 -8.71 -6.10 -11.33
CA CYS A 139 -8.04 -6.48 -10.10
C CYS A 139 -8.55 -7.86 -9.64
N LEU A 140 -7.71 -8.89 -9.71
CA LEU A 140 -8.06 -10.24 -9.28
C LEU A 140 -7.98 -10.41 -7.77
N VAL A 141 -7.01 -9.78 -7.13
CA VAL A 141 -6.82 -9.78 -5.68
C VAL A 141 -6.51 -8.34 -5.27
N PRO A 142 -7.40 -7.68 -4.54
CA PRO A 142 -7.14 -6.33 -4.04
C PRO A 142 -6.02 -6.35 -3.00
N TRP A 143 -5.40 -5.18 -2.78
CA TRP A 143 -4.41 -5.02 -1.73
C TRP A 143 -4.99 -5.43 -0.38
N ARG A 144 -4.29 -6.32 0.33
CA ARG A 144 -4.72 -6.83 1.64
C ARG A 144 -3.52 -7.30 2.45
N THR A 145 -3.49 -6.97 3.73
CA THR A 145 -2.39 -7.33 4.64
C THR A 145 -2.79 -8.39 5.66
N LEU A 146 -4.04 -8.41 6.12
CA LEU A 146 -4.51 -9.31 7.18
C LEU A 146 -4.25 -10.79 6.92
N PRO A 147 -4.50 -11.37 5.73
CA PRO A 147 -4.20 -12.78 5.48
C PRO A 147 -2.73 -13.15 5.72
N LEU A 148 -1.80 -12.26 5.35
CA LEU A 148 -0.37 -12.44 5.61
C LEU A 148 -0.06 -12.41 7.11
N LEU A 149 -0.65 -11.47 7.86
CA LEU A 149 -0.45 -11.36 9.30
C LEU A 149 -0.98 -12.59 10.04
N HIS A 150 -2.19 -13.05 9.71
CA HIS A 150 -2.77 -14.28 10.28
C HIS A 150 -1.89 -15.51 10.01
N SER A 151 -1.42 -15.70 8.77
CA SER A 151 -0.55 -16.84 8.44
C SER A 151 0.76 -16.81 9.23
N SER A 152 1.36 -15.62 9.38
CA SER A 152 2.63 -15.45 10.09
C SER A 152 2.56 -15.81 11.58
N VAL A 153 1.41 -15.56 12.21
CA VAL A 153 1.18 -15.89 13.63
C VAL A 153 0.86 -17.38 13.78
N ALA A 154 0.00 -17.93 12.90
CA ALA A 154 -0.35 -19.35 12.91
C ALA A 154 0.87 -20.27 12.69
N GLU A 155 1.79 -19.92 11.79
CA GLU A 155 3.04 -20.68 11.57
C GLU A 155 3.94 -20.69 12.80
N ARG A 156 3.97 -19.60 13.56
CA ARG A 156 4.76 -19.50 14.79
C ARG A 156 4.21 -20.37 15.90
N ALA A 157 2.88 -20.43 16.03
CA ALA A 157 2.22 -21.30 17.01
C ALA A 157 2.50 -22.81 16.74
N ARG A 158 2.80 -23.18 15.49
CA ARG A 158 3.12 -24.55 15.08
C ARG A 158 4.60 -24.93 15.21
N ARG A 159 5.52 -23.97 15.39
CA ARG A 159 6.95 -24.27 15.58
C ARG A 159 7.21 -24.57 17.05
N PRO A 160 7.56 -25.83 17.44
CA PRO A 160 7.99 -26.13 18.80
C PRO A 160 9.25 -25.32 19.13
N ARG A 161 9.35 -24.89 20.37
CA ARG A 161 10.53 -24.19 20.92
C ARG A 161 11.73 -25.14 21.00
#